data_aae07cdeb0bc3ca825560b390f98132a
#
_entry.id   aae07cdeb0bc3ca825560b390f98132a
#
_cell.length_a   1.000
_cell.length_b   1.000
_cell.length_c   1.000
_cell.angle_alpha   90.00
_cell.angle_beta   90.00
_cell.angle_gamma   90.00
#
_symmetry.space_group_name_H-M   'P 1'
#
loop_
_entity.id
_entity.type
_entity.pdbx_description
1 polymer ?
#
loop_
_entity_poly.entity_id
_entity_poly.type
_entity_poly.pdbx_seq_one_letter_code
_entity_poly.pdbx_strand_id
1 'polypeptide(L)'
;MPEEVEAAPPVVREAYVFAAAHPEVLTQIPCYCGCGAIGHTSNYACYVSGVEADGAIAYDLHAVDCSICVDITRDTMRMLDQGLGVAHVRAQIDATYSAFGPSNMP
;
A
#
# COMPACT_ATOMS: atom_id res chain seq x y z
N MET A 1 16.57 0.08 2.04
CA MET A 1 15.45 -0.86 2.03
C MET A 1 15.92 -2.25 2.43
N PRO A 2 15.04 -3.08 3.00
CA PRO A 2 15.41 -4.45 3.29
C PRO A 2 15.85 -5.22 2.05
N GLU A 3 16.71 -6.20 2.24
CA GLU A 3 17.23 -7.01 1.15
C GLU A 3 16.11 -7.72 0.37
N GLU A 4 15.09 -8.20 1.07
CA GLU A 4 13.94 -8.87 0.46
C GLU A 4 13.19 -7.95 -0.51
N VAL A 5 13.11 -6.66 -0.19
CA VAL A 5 12.47 -5.67 -1.07
C VAL A 5 13.38 -5.38 -2.26
N GLU A 6 14.68 -5.23 -2.04
CA GLU A 6 15.64 -4.97 -3.12
C GLU A 6 15.71 -6.13 -4.11
N ALA A 7 15.54 -7.35 -3.63
CA ALA A 7 15.54 -8.55 -4.46
C ALA A 7 14.19 -8.84 -5.14
N ALA A 8 13.14 -8.11 -4.77
CA ALA A 8 11.80 -8.31 -5.32
C ALA A 8 11.70 -7.80 -6.77
N PRO A 9 10.67 -8.23 -7.52
CA PRO A 9 10.44 -7.70 -8.87
C PRO A 9 10.31 -6.17 -8.87
N PRO A 10 10.66 -5.50 -9.97
CA PRO A 10 10.64 -4.03 -10.05
C PRO A 10 9.31 -3.39 -9.63
N VAL A 11 8.17 -4.02 -9.96
CA VAL A 11 6.85 -3.49 -9.60
C VAL A 11 6.64 -3.45 -8.08
N VAL A 12 7.19 -4.42 -7.36
CA VAL A 12 7.12 -4.47 -5.89
C VAL A 12 8.01 -3.40 -5.29
N ARG A 13 9.24 -3.27 -5.77
CA ARG A 13 10.17 -2.22 -5.30
C ARG A 13 9.60 -0.83 -5.52
N GLU A 14 9.02 -0.60 -6.69
CA GLU A 14 8.38 0.67 -7.03
C GLU A 14 7.25 1.01 -6.06
N ALA A 15 6.43 0.02 -5.68
CA ALA A 15 5.36 0.20 -4.72
C ALA A 15 5.90 0.58 -3.34
N TYR A 16 6.99 -0.04 -2.89
CA TYR A 16 7.64 0.32 -1.63
C TYR A 16 8.20 1.74 -1.66
N VAL A 17 8.83 2.14 -2.76
CA VAL A 17 9.36 3.50 -2.93
C VAL A 17 8.21 4.52 -2.84
N PHE A 18 7.10 4.26 -3.51
CA PHE A 18 5.94 5.13 -3.47
C PHE A 18 5.37 5.23 -2.05
N ALA A 19 5.24 4.10 -1.36
CA ALA A 19 4.71 4.07 0.01
C ALA A 19 5.58 4.92 0.96
N ALA A 20 6.89 4.79 0.86
CA ALA A 20 7.82 5.55 1.69
C ALA A 20 7.77 7.05 1.40
N ALA A 21 7.56 7.43 0.13
CA ALA A 21 7.53 8.83 -0.30
C ALA A 21 6.18 9.51 -0.06
N HIS A 22 5.09 8.75 -0.05
CA HIS A 22 3.72 9.29 0.00
C HIS A 22 2.83 8.63 1.06
N PRO A 23 3.24 8.66 2.34
CA PRO A 23 2.41 8.10 3.41
C PRO A 23 1.06 8.82 3.51
N GLU A 24 0.98 10.11 3.18
CA GLU A 24 -0.24 10.91 3.17
C GLU A 24 -1.29 10.38 2.20
N VAL A 25 -0.85 9.66 1.17
CA VAL A 25 -1.76 9.03 0.20
C VAL A 25 -2.18 7.65 0.69
N LEU A 26 -1.23 6.74 0.90
CA LEU A 26 -1.54 5.34 1.17
C LEU A 26 -2.17 5.08 2.53
N THR A 27 -2.04 6.01 3.49
CA THR A 27 -2.79 5.91 4.76
C THR A 27 -4.30 6.10 4.57
N GLN A 28 -4.72 6.64 3.44
CA GLN A 28 -6.13 6.84 3.08
C GLN A 28 -6.68 5.75 2.15
N ILE A 29 -5.83 4.82 1.71
CA ILE A 29 -6.21 3.77 0.76
C ILE A 29 -6.32 2.44 1.51
N PRO A 30 -7.46 1.74 1.40
CA PRO A 30 -7.63 0.43 2.05
C PRO A 30 -6.90 -0.68 1.29
N CYS A 31 -6.77 -1.84 1.95
CA CYS A 31 -6.33 -3.06 1.33
C CYS A 31 -7.38 -4.15 1.53
N TYR A 32 -7.47 -5.07 0.59
CA TYR A 32 -8.51 -6.10 0.56
C TYR A 32 -7.94 -7.52 0.58
N CYS A 33 -6.71 -7.68 1.05
CA CYS A 33 -6.02 -8.98 1.06
C CYS A 33 -6.18 -9.75 2.39
N GLY A 34 -7.02 -9.26 3.30
CA GLY A 34 -7.18 -9.85 4.62
C GLY A 34 -6.15 -9.39 5.64
N CYS A 35 -5.29 -8.42 5.29
CA CYS A 35 -4.24 -7.94 6.19
C CYS A 35 -4.77 -7.22 7.44
N GLY A 36 -6.05 -6.85 7.46
CA GLY A 36 -6.68 -6.32 8.67
C GLY A 36 -6.65 -7.30 9.84
N ALA A 37 -6.63 -8.61 9.56
CA ALA A 37 -6.54 -9.65 10.58
C ALA A 37 -5.20 -9.64 11.33
N ILE A 38 -4.16 -9.05 10.74
CA ILE A 38 -2.83 -8.91 11.37
C ILE A 38 -2.55 -7.48 11.80
N GLY A 39 -3.57 -6.65 11.89
CA GLY A 39 -3.47 -5.29 12.42
C GLY A 39 -3.15 -4.20 11.40
N HIS A 40 -3.08 -4.52 10.12
CA HIS A 40 -2.89 -3.51 9.08
C HIS A 40 -4.21 -2.79 8.81
N THR A 41 -4.22 -1.47 8.92
CA THR A 41 -5.44 -0.65 8.82
C THR A 41 -5.49 0.21 7.55
N SER A 42 -4.50 0.07 6.67
CA SER A 42 -4.46 0.76 5.37
C SER A 42 -3.49 0.03 4.45
N ASN A 43 -3.47 0.41 3.17
CA ASN A 43 -2.49 -0.10 2.22
C ASN A 43 -1.06 0.27 2.64
N TYR A 44 -0.88 1.45 3.24
CA TYR A 44 0.42 1.89 3.74
C TYR A 44 1.02 0.90 4.73
N ALA A 45 0.21 0.35 5.65
CA ALA A 45 0.68 -0.57 6.67
C ALA A 45 1.26 -1.87 6.11
N CYS A 46 0.94 -2.22 4.88
CA CYS A 46 1.51 -3.40 4.22
C CYS A 46 2.97 -3.20 3.84
N TYR A 47 3.45 -1.95 3.80
CA TYR A 47 4.81 -1.59 3.39
C TYR A 47 5.64 -1.06 4.55
N VAL A 48 5.03 -0.36 5.49
CA VAL A 48 5.74 0.35 6.57
C VAL A 48 5.10 0.00 7.90
N SER A 49 5.89 -0.53 8.82
CA SER A 49 5.43 -0.86 10.17
C SER A 49 5.60 0.31 11.13
N GLY A 50 6.46 1.27 10.80
CA GLY A 50 6.67 2.45 11.63
C GLY A 50 7.81 3.31 11.14
N VAL A 51 8.01 4.44 11.82
CA VAL A 51 9.13 5.34 11.58
C VAL A 51 9.89 5.50 12.90
N GLU A 52 11.21 5.27 12.85
CA GLU A 52 12.07 5.37 14.01
C GLU A 52 12.23 6.84 14.45
N ALA A 53 12.71 7.04 15.67
CA ALA A 53 12.90 8.38 16.23
C ALA A 53 13.87 9.24 15.40
N ASP A 54 14.83 8.60 14.71
CA ASP A 54 15.79 9.27 13.83
C ASP A 54 15.29 9.48 12.41
N GLY A 55 14.03 9.12 12.14
CA GLY A 55 13.44 9.23 10.81
C GLY A 55 13.61 8.02 9.91
N ALA A 56 14.33 7.00 10.35
CA ALA A 56 14.51 5.77 9.59
C ALA A 56 13.19 5.01 9.48
N ILE A 57 12.91 4.46 8.29
CA ILE A 57 11.67 3.73 8.04
C ILE A 57 11.84 2.25 8.41
N ALA A 58 10.93 1.75 9.25
CA ALA A 58 10.83 0.32 9.55
C ALA A 58 9.85 -0.30 8.55
N TYR A 59 10.37 -1.07 7.60
CA TYR A 59 9.55 -1.67 6.53
C TYR A 59 8.86 -2.93 6.98
N ASP A 60 7.63 -3.13 6.50
CA ASP A 60 6.88 -4.37 6.64
C ASP A 60 7.06 -5.17 5.35
N LEU A 61 7.32 -6.47 5.46
CA LEU A 61 7.55 -7.32 4.30
C LEU A 61 6.27 -7.95 3.74
N HIS A 62 5.11 -7.64 4.32
CA HIS A 62 3.83 -8.24 3.89
C HIS A 62 3.59 -8.04 2.39
N ALA A 63 3.83 -6.83 1.88
CA ALA A 63 3.56 -6.53 0.48
C ALA A 63 4.49 -7.26 -0.50
N VAL A 64 5.64 -7.77 -0.05
CA VAL A 64 6.54 -8.55 -0.92
C VAL A 64 5.80 -9.78 -1.47
N ASP A 65 4.97 -10.40 -0.64
CA ASP A 65 4.24 -11.62 -1.00
C ASP A 65 2.75 -11.39 -1.27
N CYS A 66 2.29 -10.13 -1.27
CA CYS A 66 0.89 -9.80 -1.46
C CYS A 66 0.66 -9.02 -2.75
N SER A 67 0.30 -9.71 -3.81
CA SER A 67 0.03 -9.09 -5.10
C SER A 67 -1.14 -8.10 -5.05
N ILE A 68 -2.15 -8.35 -4.21
CA ILE A 68 -3.29 -7.44 -4.05
C ILE A 68 -2.84 -6.10 -3.50
N CYS A 69 -1.98 -6.09 -2.48
CA CYS A 69 -1.44 -4.85 -1.92
C CYS A 69 -0.68 -4.05 -2.99
N VAL A 70 0.17 -4.73 -3.75
CA VAL A 70 0.96 -4.10 -4.81
C VAL A 70 0.07 -3.58 -5.94
N ASP A 71 -0.92 -4.35 -6.35
CA ASP A 71 -1.86 -3.94 -7.41
C ASP A 71 -2.65 -2.69 -7.01
N ILE A 72 -3.12 -2.63 -5.77
CA ILE A 72 -3.82 -1.46 -5.24
C ILE A 72 -2.91 -0.23 -5.28
N THR A 73 -1.65 -0.37 -4.86
CA THR A 73 -0.69 0.73 -4.89
C THR A 73 -0.44 1.20 -6.32
N ARG A 74 -0.25 0.28 -7.25
CA ARG A 74 0.01 0.62 -8.66
C ARG A 74 -1.20 1.31 -9.30
N ASP A 75 -2.41 0.85 -9.01
CA ASP A 75 -3.63 1.51 -9.48
C ASP A 75 -3.74 2.92 -8.90
N THR A 76 -3.39 3.09 -7.62
CA THR A 76 -3.34 4.40 -6.97
C THR A 76 -2.37 5.34 -7.69
N MET A 77 -1.14 4.87 -7.95
CA MET A 77 -0.12 5.64 -8.66
C MET A 77 -0.61 6.08 -10.04
N ARG A 78 -1.21 5.15 -10.78
CA ARG A 78 -1.73 5.42 -12.13
C ARG A 78 -2.83 6.49 -12.11
N MET A 79 -3.76 6.37 -11.17
CA MET A 79 -4.89 7.32 -11.08
C MET A 79 -4.43 8.70 -10.63
N LEU A 80 -3.48 8.78 -9.70
CA LEU A 80 -2.90 10.06 -9.30
C LEU A 80 -2.18 10.74 -10.47
N ASP A 81 -1.48 9.95 -11.28
CA ASP A 81 -0.79 10.42 -12.48
C ASP A 81 -1.77 10.98 -13.51
N GLN A 82 -3.01 10.48 -13.52
CA GLN A 82 -4.10 10.98 -14.35
C GLN A 82 -4.76 12.25 -13.78
N GLY A 83 -4.30 12.74 -12.64
CA GLY A 83 -4.83 13.94 -12.01
C GLY A 83 -6.02 13.74 -11.08
N LEU A 84 -6.35 12.49 -10.72
CA LEU A 84 -7.47 12.20 -9.83
C LEU A 84 -7.08 12.49 -8.37
N GLY A 85 -8.04 13.00 -7.58
CA GLY A 85 -7.84 13.23 -6.15
C GLY A 85 -7.90 11.93 -5.35
N VAL A 86 -7.31 11.93 -4.15
CA VAL A 86 -7.22 10.73 -3.30
C VAL A 86 -8.61 10.16 -2.96
N ALA A 87 -9.59 11.01 -2.68
CA ALA A 87 -10.95 10.55 -2.39
C ALA A 87 -11.57 9.79 -3.57
N HIS A 88 -11.35 10.25 -4.79
CA HIS A 88 -11.81 9.58 -5.99
C HIS A 88 -11.07 8.26 -6.21
N VAL A 89 -9.75 8.26 -5.97
CA VAL A 89 -8.91 7.06 -6.06
C VAL A 89 -9.43 6.00 -5.09
N ARG A 90 -9.69 6.37 -3.84
CA ARG A 90 -10.23 5.46 -2.83
C ARG A 90 -11.54 4.83 -3.29
N ALA A 91 -12.45 5.62 -3.85
CA ALA A 91 -13.73 5.12 -4.34
C ALA A 91 -13.55 4.09 -5.46
N GLN A 92 -12.59 4.32 -6.36
CA GLN A 92 -12.28 3.38 -7.44
C GLN A 92 -11.66 2.09 -6.91
N ILE A 93 -10.77 2.20 -5.93
CA ILE A 93 -10.16 1.03 -5.29
C ILE A 93 -11.24 0.19 -4.59
N ASP A 94 -12.15 0.83 -3.84
CA ASP A 94 -13.26 0.13 -3.20
C ASP A 94 -14.11 -0.63 -4.23
N ALA A 95 -14.46 0.01 -5.33
CA ALA A 95 -15.27 -0.60 -6.38
C ALA A 95 -14.57 -1.79 -7.04
N THR A 96 -13.25 -1.71 -7.23
CA THR A 96 -12.48 -2.74 -7.94
C THR A 96 -12.16 -3.94 -7.05
N TYR A 97 -11.80 -3.69 -5.78
CA TYR A 97 -11.23 -4.73 -4.92
C TYR A 97 -12.18 -5.27 -3.85
N SER A 98 -13.35 -4.68 -3.65
CA SER A 98 -14.31 -5.14 -2.63
C SER A 98 -14.75 -6.60 -2.81
N ALA A 99 -14.67 -7.12 -4.03
CA ALA A 99 -14.99 -8.51 -4.33
C ALA A 99 -13.98 -9.51 -3.77
N PHE A 100 -12.77 -9.06 -3.42
CA PHE A 100 -11.71 -9.92 -2.89
C PHE A 100 -11.86 -10.20 -1.40
N GLY A 101 -12.64 -9.40 -0.70
CA GLY A 101 -12.84 -9.56 0.74
C GLY A 101 -13.19 -8.23 1.39
N PRO A 102 -13.28 -8.19 2.74
CA PRO A 102 -13.57 -6.95 3.45
C PRO A 102 -12.38 -6.00 3.42
N SER A 103 -12.68 -4.69 3.43
CA SER A 103 -11.67 -3.65 3.58
C SER A 103 -11.02 -3.74 4.95
N ASN A 104 -9.72 -3.44 5.04
CA ASN A 104 -9.00 -3.33 6.31
C ASN A 104 -9.20 -1.96 6.99
N MET A 105 -9.87 -1.04 6.33
CA MET A 105 -10.25 0.26 6.91
C MET A 105 -11.66 0.20 7.47
N PRO A 106 -11.88 0.86 8.63
CA PRO A 106 -13.22 0.95 9.20
C PRO A 106 -14.20 1.74 8.31
#